data_9cd4f2972755f36310772aefaa7f105d
#
_entry.id   9cd4f2972755f36310772aefaa7f105d
#
_cell.length_a   1.000
_cell.length_b   1.000
_cell.length_c   1.000
_cell.angle_alpha   90.00
_cell.angle_beta   90.00
_cell.angle_gamma   90.00
#
_symmetry.space_group_name_H-M   'P 1'
#
loop_
_entity.id
_entity.type
_entity.pdbx_description
1 polymer ?
#
loop_
_entity_poly.entity_id
_entity_poly.type
_entity_poly.pdbx_seq_one_letter_code
_entity_poly.pdbx_strand_id
1 'polypeptide(L)'
;AANPALGQLMSRPAVAVRYWFHLENLAQTVFSAEQLEPVIDRLVGDYLPRTEVDRLKSFAAKRREFVLSQIPRELTVATGLAKRDGFFFSDSATATLSGQAPATTTVAVEANGQAADWFAPEARWQAKVTLRLGLNRLLVRALDADGNEVARQHADVWHGDAPTRPLGQRLTRSARWTAARPLLVAKPLVV
;
A
#
# COMPACT_ATOMS: atom_id res chain seq x y z
N ALA A 1 12.18 0.83 -28.50
CA ALA A 1 13.10 1.53 -27.57
C ALA A 1 12.29 2.55 -26.79
N ALA A 2 12.45 2.58 -25.45
CA ALA A 2 11.77 3.56 -24.60
C ALA A 2 12.35 4.96 -24.91
N ASN A 3 11.48 5.96 -24.98
CA ASN A 3 11.90 7.34 -25.18
C ASN A 3 12.52 7.89 -23.87
N PRO A 4 13.84 8.20 -23.84
CA PRO A 4 14.51 8.62 -22.63
C PRO A 4 13.97 9.94 -22.06
N ALA A 5 13.51 10.86 -22.91
CA ALA A 5 12.92 12.12 -22.47
C ALA A 5 11.59 11.91 -21.74
N LEU A 6 10.77 10.95 -22.19
CA LEU A 6 9.54 10.58 -21.49
C LEU A 6 9.85 9.94 -20.13
N GLY A 7 10.87 9.09 -20.05
CA GLY A 7 11.33 8.51 -18.78
C GLY A 7 11.74 9.57 -17.76
N GLN A 8 12.52 10.57 -18.20
CA GLN A 8 12.93 11.70 -17.34
C GLN A 8 11.73 12.56 -16.89
N LEU A 9 10.76 12.78 -17.78
CA LEU A 9 9.53 13.51 -17.40
C LEU A 9 8.73 12.76 -16.37
N MET A 10 8.51 11.47 -16.58
CA MET A 10 7.75 10.60 -15.69
C MET A 10 8.43 10.35 -14.33
N SER A 11 9.76 10.49 -14.25
CA SER A 11 10.47 10.37 -12.95
C SER A 11 10.19 11.53 -11.99
N ARG A 12 9.55 12.61 -12.46
CA ARG A 12 9.09 13.69 -11.58
C ARG A 12 7.78 13.29 -10.91
N PRO A 13 7.72 13.20 -9.56
CA PRO A 13 6.53 12.70 -8.86
C PRO A 13 5.23 13.44 -9.21
N ALA A 14 5.27 14.77 -9.29
CA ALA A 14 4.11 15.58 -9.64
C ALA A 14 3.57 15.30 -11.06
N VAL A 15 4.45 14.92 -12.01
CA VAL A 15 4.03 14.56 -13.37
C VAL A 15 3.45 13.14 -13.38
N ALA A 16 4.06 12.21 -12.67
CA ALA A 16 3.57 10.83 -12.58
C ALA A 16 2.19 10.76 -11.93
N VAL A 17 1.95 11.50 -10.83
CA VAL A 17 0.63 11.61 -10.18
C VAL A 17 -0.43 12.10 -11.17
N ARG A 18 -0.15 13.16 -11.93
CA ARG A 18 -1.09 13.68 -12.95
C ARG A 18 -1.35 12.67 -14.06
N TYR A 19 -0.31 11.96 -14.51
CA TYR A 19 -0.46 10.90 -15.50
C TYR A 19 -1.39 9.80 -15.01
N TRP A 20 -1.18 9.27 -13.81
CA TRP A 20 -2.01 8.23 -13.21
C TRP A 20 -3.44 8.70 -12.99
N PHE A 21 -3.62 9.92 -12.52
CA PHE A 21 -4.93 10.53 -12.34
C PHE A 21 -5.70 10.65 -13.66
N HIS A 22 -5.06 11.16 -14.71
CA HIS A 22 -5.71 11.28 -16.02
C HIS A 22 -5.97 9.93 -16.68
N LEU A 23 -5.06 8.96 -16.51
CA LEU A 23 -5.27 7.60 -17.01
C LEU A 23 -6.49 6.94 -16.35
N GLU A 24 -6.61 7.05 -15.03
CA GLU A 24 -7.77 6.56 -14.29
C GLU A 24 -9.05 7.27 -14.72
N ASN A 25 -9.02 8.59 -14.79
CA ASN A 25 -10.18 9.39 -15.21
C ASN A 25 -10.65 9.03 -16.61
N LEU A 26 -9.76 8.94 -17.59
CA LEU A 26 -10.11 8.52 -18.97
C LEU A 26 -10.72 7.12 -18.98
N ALA A 27 -10.14 6.19 -18.23
CA ALA A 27 -10.67 4.82 -18.16
C ALA A 27 -12.05 4.77 -17.52
N GLN A 28 -12.35 5.64 -16.54
CA GLN A 28 -13.65 5.68 -15.86
C GLN A 28 -14.71 6.47 -16.61
N THR A 29 -14.32 7.43 -17.44
CA THR A 29 -15.24 8.32 -18.18
C THR A 29 -15.29 7.97 -19.65
N VAL A 30 -14.34 8.44 -20.46
CA VAL A 30 -14.36 8.34 -21.92
C VAL A 30 -14.40 6.89 -22.41
N PHE A 31 -13.67 6.00 -21.72
CA PHE A 31 -13.62 4.58 -22.04
C PHE A 31 -14.62 3.73 -21.23
N SER A 32 -15.60 4.36 -20.57
CA SER A 32 -16.70 3.61 -19.95
C SER A 32 -17.61 2.99 -21.01
N ALA A 33 -18.32 1.94 -20.67
CA ALA A 33 -19.25 1.29 -21.60
C ALA A 33 -20.34 2.27 -22.08
N GLU A 34 -20.84 3.09 -21.16
CA GLU A 34 -21.90 4.09 -21.42
C GLU A 34 -21.50 5.13 -22.46
N GLN A 35 -20.22 5.49 -22.51
CA GLN A 35 -19.71 6.49 -23.45
C GLN A 35 -19.17 5.86 -24.74
N LEU A 36 -18.43 4.76 -24.62
CA LEU A 36 -17.71 4.19 -25.75
C LEU A 36 -18.59 3.31 -26.66
N GLU A 37 -19.53 2.54 -26.09
CA GLU A 37 -20.36 1.63 -26.88
C GLU A 37 -21.26 2.34 -27.92
N PRO A 38 -21.94 3.47 -27.60
CA PRO A 38 -22.68 4.22 -28.59
C PRO A 38 -21.80 4.80 -29.71
N VAL A 39 -20.53 5.15 -29.39
CA VAL A 39 -19.58 5.63 -30.39
C VAL A 39 -19.19 4.49 -31.34
N ILE A 40 -18.90 3.30 -30.81
CA ILE A 40 -18.62 2.12 -31.63
C ILE A 40 -19.82 1.80 -32.54
N ASP A 41 -21.03 1.74 -31.99
CA ASP A 41 -22.26 1.47 -32.79
C ASP A 41 -22.40 2.48 -33.92
N ARG A 42 -22.25 3.76 -33.64
CA ARG A 42 -22.39 4.83 -34.64
C ARG A 42 -21.33 4.78 -35.75
N LEU A 43 -20.06 4.44 -35.38
CA LEU A 43 -18.95 4.49 -36.33
C LEU A 43 -18.86 3.24 -37.21
N VAL A 44 -19.17 2.07 -36.67
CA VAL A 44 -18.94 0.78 -37.33
C VAL A 44 -20.17 -0.13 -37.38
N GLY A 45 -21.25 0.22 -36.69
CA GLY A 45 -22.44 -0.63 -36.57
C GLY A 45 -23.13 -0.98 -37.91
N ASP A 46 -23.11 -0.04 -38.86
CA ASP A 46 -23.70 -0.23 -40.19
C ASP A 46 -22.72 -0.92 -41.16
N TYR A 47 -21.43 -1.01 -40.83
CA TYR A 47 -20.39 -1.53 -41.72
C TYR A 47 -19.90 -2.92 -41.34
N LEU A 48 -20.07 -3.33 -40.08
CA LEU A 48 -19.58 -4.60 -39.57
C LEU A 48 -20.71 -5.52 -39.12
N PRO A 49 -20.53 -6.86 -39.24
CA PRO A 49 -21.43 -7.81 -38.61
C PRO A 49 -21.57 -7.58 -37.12
N ARG A 50 -22.77 -7.79 -36.56
CA ARG A 50 -23.05 -7.58 -35.12
C ARG A 50 -22.05 -8.28 -34.20
N THR A 51 -21.62 -9.48 -34.57
CA THR A 51 -20.65 -10.27 -33.84
C THR A 51 -19.28 -9.57 -33.70
N GLU A 52 -18.86 -8.83 -34.74
CA GLU A 52 -17.58 -8.09 -34.69
C GLU A 52 -17.73 -6.80 -33.89
N VAL A 53 -18.89 -6.13 -33.94
CA VAL A 53 -19.19 -4.97 -33.10
C VAL A 53 -19.17 -5.38 -31.63
N ASP A 54 -19.82 -6.47 -31.25
CA ASP A 54 -19.84 -6.98 -29.87
C ASP A 54 -18.46 -7.42 -29.42
N ARG A 55 -17.62 -7.95 -30.32
CA ARG A 55 -16.24 -8.29 -30.04
C ARG A 55 -15.39 -7.05 -29.75
N LEU A 56 -15.56 -5.96 -30.49
CA LEU A 56 -14.87 -4.69 -30.23
C LEU A 56 -15.26 -4.11 -28.86
N LYS A 57 -16.55 -4.10 -28.52
CA LYS A 57 -17.03 -3.66 -27.21
C LYS A 57 -16.45 -4.49 -26.08
N SER A 58 -16.48 -5.83 -26.22
CA SER A 58 -15.88 -6.74 -25.24
C SER A 58 -14.37 -6.52 -25.07
N PHE A 59 -13.65 -6.28 -26.17
CA PHE A 59 -12.23 -5.96 -26.11
C PHE A 59 -11.98 -4.65 -25.36
N ALA A 60 -12.75 -3.60 -25.67
CA ALA A 60 -12.62 -2.30 -25.00
C ALA A 60 -12.90 -2.40 -23.50
N ALA A 61 -13.94 -3.12 -23.09
CA ALA A 61 -14.28 -3.35 -21.69
C ALA A 61 -13.16 -4.09 -20.95
N LYS A 62 -12.65 -5.18 -21.51
CA LYS A 62 -11.52 -5.93 -20.93
C LYS A 62 -10.24 -5.09 -20.83
N ARG A 63 -9.97 -4.27 -21.86
CA ARG A 63 -8.79 -3.38 -21.86
C ARG A 63 -8.91 -2.31 -20.79
N ARG A 64 -10.09 -1.72 -20.60
CA ARG A 64 -10.38 -0.77 -19.54
C ARG A 64 -10.15 -1.38 -18.16
N GLU A 65 -10.72 -2.55 -17.92
CA GLU A 65 -10.55 -3.28 -16.65
C GLU A 65 -9.09 -3.58 -16.37
N PHE A 66 -8.34 -4.07 -17.36
CA PHE A 66 -6.91 -4.30 -17.27
C PHE A 66 -6.16 -3.01 -16.87
N VAL A 67 -6.42 -1.88 -17.54
CA VAL A 67 -5.77 -0.60 -17.22
C VAL A 67 -6.06 -0.18 -15.78
N LEU A 68 -7.31 -0.25 -15.35
CA LEU A 68 -7.70 0.10 -13.97
C LEU A 68 -7.05 -0.81 -12.92
N SER A 69 -6.84 -2.09 -13.25
CA SER A 69 -6.16 -3.04 -12.35
C SER A 69 -4.65 -2.77 -12.22
N GLN A 70 -4.04 -2.05 -13.17
CA GLN A 70 -2.62 -1.70 -13.13
C GLN A 70 -2.34 -0.44 -12.29
N ILE A 71 -3.36 0.30 -11.87
CA ILE A 71 -3.20 1.53 -11.08
C ILE A 71 -3.15 1.16 -9.60
N PRO A 72 -2.00 1.31 -8.92
CA PRO A 72 -1.91 1.08 -7.48
C PRO A 72 -2.79 2.07 -6.70
N ARG A 73 -3.61 1.55 -5.79
CA ARG A 73 -4.56 2.35 -4.99
C ARG A 73 -4.28 2.30 -3.51
N GLU A 74 -3.49 1.34 -3.06
CA GLU A 74 -3.23 1.10 -1.65
C GLU A 74 -1.74 1.24 -1.33
N LEU A 75 -1.47 1.69 -0.10
CA LEU A 75 -0.12 1.62 0.46
C LEU A 75 0.13 0.21 0.96
N THR A 76 1.09 -0.47 0.34
CA THR A 76 1.51 -1.82 0.75
C THR A 76 2.91 -1.79 1.34
N VAL A 77 3.17 -2.69 2.29
CA VAL A 77 4.48 -2.88 2.89
C VAL A 77 4.87 -4.34 2.79
N ALA A 78 6.00 -4.61 2.15
CA ALA A 78 6.60 -5.91 2.02
C ALA A 78 8.05 -5.88 2.50
N THR A 79 8.55 -7.01 2.93
CA THR A 79 9.94 -7.22 3.29
C THR A 79 10.34 -8.66 2.93
N GLY A 80 11.61 -8.89 2.60
CA GLY A 80 12.15 -10.23 2.36
C GLY A 80 12.39 -11.06 3.63
N LEU A 81 11.99 -10.55 4.80
CA LEU A 81 12.22 -11.22 6.08
C LEU A 81 11.23 -12.37 6.31
N ALA A 82 11.70 -13.41 7.00
CA ALA A 82 10.84 -14.51 7.41
C ALA A 82 9.78 -14.04 8.41
N LYS A 83 8.52 -14.49 8.24
CA LYS A 83 7.42 -14.17 9.14
C LYS A 83 7.13 -15.36 10.06
N ARG A 84 7.08 -15.11 11.39
CA ARG A 84 6.71 -16.09 12.42
C ARG A 84 5.80 -15.41 13.44
N ASP A 85 4.75 -16.06 13.87
CA ASP A 85 3.80 -15.58 14.92
C ASP A 85 3.31 -14.13 14.70
N GLY A 86 3.14 -13.72 13.43
CA GLY A 86 2.67 -12.39 13.05
C GLY A 86 3.75 -11.32 12.90
N PHE A 87 5.01 -11.61 13.24
CA PHE A 87 6.14 -10.69 13.17
C PHE A 87 7.14 -11.09 12.08
N PHE A 88 7.78 -10.10 11.48
CA PHE A 88 8.96 -10.33 10.63
C PHE A 88 10.21 -10.41 11.53
N PHE A 89 11.14 -11.29 11.21
CA PHE A 89 12.37 -11.50 11.99
C PHE A 89 13.60 -11.08 11.18
N SER A 90 14.48 -10.30 11.83
CA SER A 90 15.75 -9.86 11.25
C SER A 90 16.89 -10.12 12.23
N ASP A 91 17.94 -10.82 11.76
CA ASP A 91 19.22 -10.97 12.47
C ASP A 91 20.12 -9.74 12.24
N SER A 92 19.77 -8.87 11.30
CA SER A 92 20.51 -7.64 10.98
C SER A 92 19.89 -6.43 11.69
N ALA A 93 20.74 -5.49 12.11
CA ALA A 93 20.33 -4.20 12.64
C ALA A 93 19.67 -3.28 11.60
N THR A 94 19.48 -3.76 10.36
CA THR A 94 18.75 -3.04 9.31
C THR A 94 17.78 -3.97 8.58
N ALA A 95 16.67 -3.41 8.13
CA ALA A 95 15.71 -4.10 7.26
C ALA A 95 15.42 -3.26 6.02
N THR A 96 15.20 -3.94 4.88
CA THR A 96 14.70 -3.30 3.68
C THR A 96 13.19 -3.52 3.62
N LEU A 97 12.44 -2.41 3.53
CA LEU A 97 11.02 -2.38 3.27
C LEU A 97 10.79 -1.92 1.83
N SER A 98 9.76 -2.43 1.21
CA SER A 98 9.35 -2.03 -0.13
C SER A 98 7.84 -2.17 -0.29
N GLY A 99 7.29 -1.59 -1.35
CA GLY A 99 5.87 -1.73 -1.63
C GLY A 99 5.39 -0.79 -2.72
N GLN A 100 4.08 -0.63 -2.79
CA GLN A 100 3.41 0.33 -3.65
C GLN A 100 2.70 1.37 -2.78
N ALA A 101 2.38 2.52 -3.38
CA ALA A 101 1.55 3.55 -2.77
C ALA A 101 0.51 4.05 -3.78
N PRO A 102 -0.57 4.74 -3.33
CA PRO A 102 -1.61 5.26 -4.22
C PRO A 102 -1.02 6.14 -5.32
N ALA A 103 -1.06 5.66 -6.57
CA ALA A 103 -0.38 6.28 -7.71
C ALA A 103 -0.92 7.67 -8.06
N THR A 104 -2.22 7.90 -7.79
CA THR A 104 -2.95 9.12 -8.18
C THR A 104 -2.80 10.28 -7.20
N THR A 105 -2.18 10.05 -6.04
CA THR A 105 -2.09 11.06 -4.98
C THR A 105 -0.70 11.18 -4.35
N THR A 106 0.13 10.11 -4.39
CA THR A 106 1.38 10.07 -3.66
C THR A 106 2.53 10.71 -4.44
N VAL A 107 3.19 11.70 -3.84
CA VAL A 107 4.41 12.32 -4.38
C VAL A 107 5.66 11.92 -3.60
N ALA A 108 5.52 11.48 -2.35
CA ALA A 108 6.62 11.02 -1.52
C ALA A 108 6.16 9.90 -0.57
N VAL A 109 7.10 9.08 -0.15
CA VAL A 109 6.88 8.06 0.88
C VAL A 109 7.92 8.23 1.99
N GLU A 110 7.49 8.07 3.22
CA GLU A 110 8.37 8.05 4.39
C GLU A 110 8.27 6.70 5.10
N ALA A 111 9.40 6.17 5.52
CA ALA A 111 9.49 4.98 6.35
C ALA A 111 10.16 5.33 7.68
N ASN A 112 9.44 5.20 8.77
CA ASN A 112 9.90 5.51 10.13
C ASN A 112 10.45 6.95 10.28
N GLY A 113 9.82 7.92 9.59
CA GLY A 113 10.20 9.33 9.61
C GLY A 113 11.38 9.71 8.71
N GLN A 114 11.86 8.79 7.87
CA GLN A 114 12.91 9.02 6.88
C GLN A 114 12.32 8.88 5.46
N ALA A 115 12.78 9.73 4.53
CA ALA A 115 12.37 9.65 3.15
C ALA A 115 12.76 8.29 2.55
N ALA A 116 11.83 7.66 1.87
CA ALA A 116 12.03 6.45 1.09
C ALA A 116 12.41 6.79 -0.36
N ASP A 117 13.09 5.87 -1.03
CA ASP A 117 13.27 5.95 -2.48
C ASP A 117 11.93 5.74 -3.16
N TRP A 118 11.39 6.78 -3.81
CA TRP A 118 10.11 6.78 -4.48
C TRP A 118 10.26 6.71 -6.00
N PHE A 119 9.74 5.64 -6.60
CA PHE A 119 9.74 5.39 -8.05
C PHE A 119 8.36 5.71 -8.60
N ALA A 120 8.11 6.98 -8.83
CA ALA A 120 6.80 7.53 -9.18
C ALA A 120 6.16 6.91 -10.45
N PRO A 121 6.89 6.59 -11.54
CA PRO A 121 6.30 5.96 -12.73
C PRO A 121 5.65 4.61 -12.46
N GLU A 122 6.16 3.87 -11.48
CA GLU A 122 5.70 2.53 -11.13
C GLU A 122 4.89 2.51 -9.81
N ALA A 123 4.72 3.70 -9.20
CA ALA A 123 4.12 3.87 -7.88
C ALA A 123 4.71 2.93 -6.82
N ARG A 124 6.02 2.66 -6.91
CA ARG A 124 6.78 1.79 -5.99
C ARG A 124 7.69 2.59 -5.10
N TRP A 125 7.93 2.07 -3.92
CA TRP A 125 8.86 2.66 -2.97
C TRP A 125 9.75 1.60 -2.33
N GLN A 126 10.92 2.03 -1.85
CA GLN A 126 11.87 1.22 -1.11
C GLN A 126 12.54 2.07 -0.03
N ALA A 127 12.76 1.48 1.14
CA ALA A 127 13.49 2.13 2.21
C ALA A 127 14.33 1.13 2.99
N LYS A 128 15.52 1.56 3.42
CA LYS A 128 16.35 0.83 4.38
C LYS A 128 16.17 1.47 5.75
N VAL A 129 15.69 0.73 6.72
CA VAL A 129 15.41 1.20 8.08
C VAL A 129 16.35 0.55 9.09
N THR A 130 16.77 1.32 10.11
CA THR A 130 17.55 0.81 11.22
C THR A 130 16.63 0.22 12.28
N LEU A 131 17.00 -0.93 12.81
CA LEU A 131 16.26 -1.66 13.84
C LEU A 131 16.99 -1.56 15.18
N ARG A 132 16.20 -1.45 16.25
CA ARG A 132 16.66 -1.62 17.63
C ARG A 132 16.43 -3.07 18.06
N LEU A 133 17.20 -3.57 19.02
CA LEU A 133 16.97 -4.90 19.59
C LEU A 133 15.52 -5.03 20.12
N GLY A 134 14.89 -6.15 19.80
CA GLY A 134 13.51 -6.45 20.16
C GLY A 134 12.51 -6.01 19.08
N LEU A 135 11.28 -5.69 19.49
CA LEU A 135 10.19 -5.35 18.59
C LEU A 135 10.28 -3.91 18.08
N ASN A 136 10.27 -3.76 16.75
CA ASN A 136 10.22 -2.48 16.05
C ASN A 136 8.89 -2.39 15.29
N ARG A 137 8.07 -1.38 15.60
CA ARG A 137 6.91 -1.02 14.79
C ARG A 137 7.33 0.09 13.83
N LEU A 138 7.50 -0.27 12.57
CA LEU A 138 7.96 0.60 11.51
C LEU A 138 6.76 1.22 10.80
N LEU A 139 6.58 2.52 10.95
CA LEU A 139 5.49 3.27 10.31
C LEU A 139 5.91 3.68 8.90
N VAL A 140 5.04 3.45 7.93
CA VAL A 140 5.18 3.92 6.55
C VAL A 140 4.02 4.86 6.23
N ARG A 141 4.32 6.02 5.66
CA ARG A 141 3.35 7.04 5.26
C ARG A 141 3.54 7.41 3.79
N ALA A 142 2.45 7.52 3.06
CA ALA A 142 2.43 8.13 1.74
C ALA A 142 1.94 9.57 1.87
N LEU A 143 2.62 10.50 1.20
CA LEU A 143 2.37 11.93 1.31
C LEU A 143 1.98 12.51 -0.06
N ASP A 144 1.06 13.47 -0.06
CA ASP A 144 0.70 14.27 -1.22
C ASP A 144 1.68 15.42 -1.48
N ALA A 145 1.36 16.29 -2.46
CA ALA A 145 2.18 17.43 -2.84
C ALA A 145 2.27 18.52 -1.74
N ASP A 146 1.30 18.57 -0.84
CA ASP A 146 1.22 19.53 0.26
C ASP A 146 1.85 18.94 1.55
N GLY A 147 2.35 17.70 1.49
CA GLY A 147 2.93 17.00 2.63
C GLY A 147 1.90 16.35 3.56
N ASN A 148 0.61 16.32 3.16
CA ASN A 148 -0.41 15.64 3.94
C ASN A 148 -0.33 14.14 3.76
N GLU A 149 -0.65 13.39 4.82
CA GLU A 149 -0.71 11.95 4.79
C GLU A 149 -1.96 11.47 4.04
N VAL A 150 -1.76 10.74 2.93
CA VAL A 150 -2.84 10.15 2.13
C VAL A 150 -3.07 8.68 2.43
N ALA A 151 -2.05 7.99 2.95
CA ALA A 151 -2.16 6.61 3.41
C ALA A 151 -1.09 6.29 4.44
N ARG A 152 -1.41 5.35 5.35
CA ARG A 152 -0.44 4.81 6.30
C ARG A 152 -0.54 3.30 6.43
N GLN A 153 0.61 2.69 6.68
CA GLN A 153 0.75 1.27 7.00
C GLN A 153 1.86 1.08 8.02
N HIS A 154 1.94 -0.10 8.62
CA HIS A 154 3.03 -0.44 9.51
C HIS A 154 3.50 -1.88 9.28
N ALA A 155 4.77 -2.13 9.61
CA ALA A 155 5.35 -3.46 9.69
C ALA A 155 5.96 -3.67 11.08
N ASP A 156 5.64 -4.78 11.71
CA ASP A 156 6.22 -5.17 12.99
C ASP A 156 7.39 -6.12 12.73
N VAL A 157 8.62 -5.66 13.04
CA VAL A 157 9.85 -6.39 12.80
C VAL A 157 10.55 -6.64 14.15
N TRP A 158 10.85 -7.90 14.42
CA TRP A 158 11.68 -8.30 15.55
C TRP A 158 13.16 -8.36 15.13
N HIS A 159 14.04 -7.69 15.84
CA HIS A 159 15.48 -7.76 15.64
C HIS A 159 16.17 -8.45 16.80
N GLY A 160 17.06 -9.40 16.49
CA GLY A 160 17.79 -10.24 17.44
C GLY A 160 17.14 -11.61 17.63
N ASP A 161 17.61 -12.35 18.63
CA ASP A 161 17.14 -13.71 18.89
C ASP A 161 15.63 -13.78 19.06
N ALA A 162 15.02 -14.74 18.39
CA ALA A 162 13.58 -14.96 18.52
C ALA A 162 13.23 -15.25 19.99
N PRO A 163 12.17 -14.64 20.53
CA PRO A 163 11.78 -14.92 21.91
C PRO A 163 11.51 -16.42 22.07
N THR A 164 12.16 -17.06 23.02
CA THR A 164 12.05 -18.51 23.30
C THR A 164 10.65 -18.93 23.75
N ARG A 165 9.72 -17.97 23.96
CA ARG A 165 8.30 -18.19 24.25
C ARG A 165 7.44 -17.35 23.34
N PRO A 166 6.31 -17.88 22.82
CA PRO A 166 5.36 -17.10 22.01
C PRO A 166 4.93 -15.84 22.77
N LEU A 167 5.01 -14.67 22.13
CA LEU A 167 4.69 -13.36 22.74
C LEU A 167 3.29 -13.31 23.36
N GLY A 168 2.32 -14.06 22.82
CA GLY A 168 0.97 -14.17 23.35
C GLY A 168 0.89 -14.81 24.74
N GLN A 169 1.83 -15.68 25.16
CA GLN A 169 1.84 -16.30 26.49
C GLN A 169 2.40 -15.35 27.58
N ARG A 170 3.16 -14.33 27.22
CA ARG A 170 3.62 -13.33 28.19
C ARG A 170 2.53 -12.37 28.64
N LEU A 171 1.62 -12.00 27.73
CA LEU A 171 0.51 -11.10 28.05
C LEU A 171 -0.56 -11.75 28.94
N THR A 172 -0.83 -13.06 28.76
CA THR A 172 -1.81 -13.76 29.58
C THR A 172 -1.33 -14.00 31.03
N ARG A 173 -0.02 -14.06 31.28
CA ARG A 173 0.52 -14.28 32.63
C ARG A 173 0.56 -12.98 33.45
N SER A 174 0.75 -11.82 32.84
CA SER A 174 0.68 -10.52 33.53
C SER A 174 -0.77 -10.14 33.86
N ALA A 175 -1.74 -10.49 33.01
CA ALA A 175 -3.16 -10.27 33.30
C ALA A 175 -3.70 -11.14 34.44
N ARG A 176 -3.15 -12.34 34.66
CA ARG A 176 -3.53 -13.19 35.82
C ARG A 176 -2.98 -12.68 37.16
N TRP A 177 -1.90 -11.91 37.15
CA TRP A 177 -1.30 -11.39 38.39
C TRP A 177 -2.09 -10.23 39.01
N THR A 178 -2.75 -9.42 38.17
CA THR A 178 -3.61 -8.32 38.64
C THR A 178 -4.95 -8.76 39.18
N ALA A 179 -5.44 -9.96 38.78
CA ALA A 179 -6.71 -10.50 39.26
C ALA A 179 -6.63 -11.23 40.62
N ALA A 180 -5.40 -11.46 41.15
CA ALA A 180 -5.18 -12.29 42.34
C ALA A 180 -4.81 -11.50 43.62
N ARG A 181 -4.99 -10.17 43.67
CA ARG A 181 -4.90 -9.42 44.92
C ARG A 181 -6.31 -9.33 45.51
N PRO A 182 -6.62 -10.05 46.64
CA PRO A 182 -7.83 -9.79 47.38
C PRO A 182 -7.75 -8.37 47.94
N LEU A 183 -8.75 -7.56 47.69
CA LEU A 183 -9.00 -6.30 48.38
C LEU A 183 -8.97 -6.57 49.88
N LEU A 184 -7.99 -6.04 50.60
CA LEU A 184 -8.03 -5.97 52.04
C LEU A 184 -9.22 -5.09 52.42
N VAL A 185 -10.32 -5.74 52.79
CA VAL A 185 -11.47 -5.08 53.39
C VAL A 185 -11.00 -4.55 54.75
N ALA A 186 -10.88 -3.23 54.86
CA ALA A 186 -10.65 -2.57 56.16
C ALA A 186 -11.78 -2.94 57.11
N LYS A 187 -11.45 -3.55 58.26
CA LYS A 187 -12.43 -3.77 59.36
C LYS A 187 -12.91 -2.41 59.88
N PRO A 188 -14.22 -2.21 60.09
CA PRO A 188 -14.71 -1.00 60.73
C PRO A 188 -14.20 -0.97 62.19
N LEU A 189 -13.65 0.18 62.61
CA LEU A 189 -13.45 0.46 64.03
C LEU A 189 -14.82 0.56 64.70
N VAL A 190 -15.03 -0.30 65.72
CA VAL A 190 -16.12 -0.17 66.65
C VAL A 190 -15.65 0.77 67.78
N VAL A 191 -16.36 1.86 67.96
CA VAL A 191 -16.27 2.75 69.13
C VAL A 191 -17.28 2.27 70.15
#